data_b0cc5b9f02cdb797dccd5831924b30dd
#
_entry.id   b0cc5b9f02cdb797dccd5831924b30dd
#
_cell.length_a   1.000
_cell.length_b   1.000
_cell.length_c   1.000
_cell.angle_alpha   90.00
_cell.angle_beta   90.00
_cell.angle_gamma   90.00
#
_symmetry.space_group_name_H-M   'P 1'
#
loop_
_entity.id
_entity.type
_entity.pdbx_description
1 polymer ?
#
loop_
_entity_poly.entity_id
_entity_poly.type
_entity_poly.pdbx_seq_one_letter_code
_entity_poly.pdbx_strand_id
1 'polypeptide(L)'
;MRTVRVRSGRIVNIVSRTAGIAFPHTSGYASAKAGLVRFTDCLAAETIEHDVRVFALGPGLIHTEIIRSVERSDTAMRWMSDVLDGLSYLSPDIPAWAVVYLASGRADALSGRWVDSVDDLGALVARVEEIRDRDLFHLRRFTL
;
A
#
# COMPACT_ATOMS: atom_id res chain seq x y z
N MET A 1 -0.46 -26.49 -28.01
CA MET A 1 -0.97 -25.54 -27.00
C MET A 1 -0.22 -24.22 -27.16
N ARG A 2 -0.87 -23.16 -27.62
CA ARG A 2 -0.24 -21.86 -27.84
C ARG A 2 -0.11 -21.16 -26.48
N THR A 3 1.10 -21.05 -25.96
CA THR A 3 1.35 -20.30 -24.73
C THR A 3 1.14 -18.81 -25.04
N VAL A 4 0.06 -18.23 -24.52
CA VAL A 4 -0.15 -16.77 -24.55
C VAL A 4 0.86 -16.18 -23.57
N ARG A 5 1.94 -15.59 -24.06
CA ARG A 5 2.82 -14.76 -23.22
C ARG A 5 2.10 -13.45 -22.96
N VAL A 6 1.59 -13.25 -21.77
CA VAL A 6 1.20 -11.92 -21.30
C VAL A 6 2.47 -11.08 -21.22
N ARG A 7 2.52 -9.97 -21.95
CA ARG A 7 3.72 -9.12 -22.06
C ARG A 7 3.67 -7.92 -21.13
N SER A 8 2.59 -7.74 -20.39
CA SER A 8 2.43 -6.63 -19.45
C SER A 8 1.49 -7.03 -18.31
N GLY A 9 1.63 -6.41 -17.17
CA GLY A 9 0.77 -6.68 -16.02
C GLY A 9 0.89 -5.62 -14.93
N ARG A 10 -0.08 -5.60 -14.03
CA ARG A 10 -0.04 -4.76 -12.84
C ARG A 10 -0.32 -5.63 -11.63
N ILE A 11 0.53 -5.49 -10.61
CA ILE A 11 0.42 -6.15 -9.31
C ILE A 11 0.16 -5.07 -8.28
N VAL A 12 -0.89 -5.21 -7.50
CA VAL A 12 -1.22 -4.28 -6.40
C VAL A 12 -1.18 -5.06 -5.09
N ASN A 13 -0.14 -4.83 -4.30
CA ASN A 13 0.04 -5.43 -2.98
C ASN A 13 -0.68 -4.57 -1.94
N ILE A 14 -1.64 -5.14 -1.23
CA ILE A 14 -2.37 -4.43 -0.18
C ILE A 14 -1.53 -4.42 1.09
N VAL A 15 -1.03 -3.24 1.45
CA VAL A 15 -0.18 -3.00 2.61
C VAL A 15 -0.97 -2.38 3.77
N SER A 16 -0.32 -1.66 4.66
CA SER A 16 -0.95 -0.95 5.79
C SER A 16 -0.05 0.18 6.24
N ARG A 17 -0.62 1.26 6.73
CA ARG A 17 0.14 2.36 7.36
C ARG A 17 1.00 1.91 8.54
N THR A 18 0.63 0.80 9.21
CA THR A 18 1.46 0.20 10.26
C THR A 18 2.83 -0.28 9.76
N ALA A 19 3.02 -0.41 8.45
CA ALA A 19 4.34 -0.70 7.87
C ALA A 19 5.36 0.44 8.09
N GLY A 20 4.89 1.68 8.23
CA GLY A 20 5.75 2.86 8.35
C GLY A 20 5.72 3.55 9.71
N ILE A 21 4.85 3.11 10.63
CA ILE A 21 4.73 3.68 11.97
C ILE A 21 4.85 2.61 13.05
N ALA A 22 5.45 2.97 14.17
CA ALA A 22 5.50 2.09 15.33
C ALA A 22 4.13 2.03 16.02
N PHE A 23 3.55 0.84 16.05
CA PHE A 23 2.26 0.59 16.65
C PHE A 23 2.40 -0.54 17.69
N PRO A 24 2.18 -0.27 18.98
CA PRO A 24 2.31 -1.27 20.01
C PRO A 24 1.41 -2.49 19.74
N HIS A 25 1.87 -3.66 20.13
CA HIS A 25 1.16 -4.95 20.02
C HIS A 25 0.84 -5.42 18.59
N THR A 26 1.40 -4.77 17.56
CA THR A 26 1.24 -5.17 16.15
C THR A 26 2.54 -5.60 15.47
N SER A 27 3.60 -5.90 16.23
CA SER A 27 4.95 -6.15 15.68
C SER A 27 4.98 -7.17 14.54
N GLY A 28 4.30 -8.31 14.69
CA GLY A 28 4.22 -9.33 13.64
C GLY A 28 3.51 -8.83 12.39
N TYR A 29 2.36 -8.19 12.56
CA TYR A 29 1.59 -7.61 11.45
C TYR A 29 2.36 -6.47 10.77
N ALA A 30 2.88 -5.53 11.55
CA ALA A 30 3.65 -4.39 11.04
C ALA A 30 4.89 -4.86 10.27
N SER A 31 5.64 -5.84 10.79
CA SER A 31 6.80 -6.42 10.12
C SER A 31 6.42 -7.08 8.80
N ALA A 32 5.33 -7.86 8.77
CA ALA A 32 4.85 -8.49 7.54
C ALA A 32 4.46 -7.43 6.48
N LYS A 33 3.77 -6.36 6.89
CA LYS A 33 3.36 -5.27 5.98
C LYS A 33 4.56 -4.42 5.52
N ALA A 34 5.54 -4.16 6.39
CA ALA A 34 6.80 -3.50 6.01
C ALA A 34 7.60 -4.36 5.02
N GLY A 35 7.68 -5.67 5.25
CA GLY A 35 8.28 -6.62 4.32
C GLY A 35 7.60 -6.60 2.96
N LEU A 36 6.27 -6.50 2.92
CA LEU A 36 5.51 -6.43 1.66
C LEU A 36 5.74 -5.11 0.91
N VAL A 37 5.91 -3.97 1.61
CA VAL A 37 6.30 -2.70 0.99
C VAL A 37 7.69 -2.84 0.36
N ARG A 38 8.66 -3.39 1.10
CA ARG A 38 10.01 -3.61 0.55
C ARG A 38 10.02 -4.61 -0.61
N PHE A 39 9.26 -5.69 -0.51
CA PHE A 39 9.08 -6.65 -1.59
C PHE A 39 8.53 -5.98 -2.86
N THR A 40 7.54 -5.09 -2.72
CA THR A 40 6.96 -4.32 -3.83
C THR A 40 8.02 -3.48 -4.55
N ASP A 41 8.86 -2.79 -3.79
CA ASP A 41 9.94 -1.95 -4.30
C ASP A 41 10.98 -2.78 -5.08
N CYS A 42 11.45 -3.89 -4.51
CA CYS A 42 12.38 -4.78 -5.18
C CYS A 42 11.77 -5.42 -6.43
N LEU A 43 10.56 -5.96 -6.32
CA LEU A 43 9.89 -6.61 -7.44
C LEU A 43 9.61 -5.64 -8.60
N ALA A 44 9.28 -4.38 -8.30
CA ALA A 44 9.09 -3.37 -9.33
C ALA A 44 10.38 -3.13 -10.13
N ALA A 45 11.54 -3.10 -9.45
CA ALA A 45 12.84 -2.96 -10.10
C ALA A 45 13.19 -4.19 -10.97
N GLU A 46 12.87 -5.39 -10.47
CA GLU A 46 13.14 -6.65 -11.19
C GLU A 46 12.26 -6.84 -12.43
N THR A 47 11.03 -6.32 -12.41
CA THR A 47 10.02 -6.61 -13.44
C THR A 47 9.82 -5.50 -14.46
N ILE A 48 10.51 -4.37 -14.32
CA ILE A 48 10.31 -3.20 -15.20
C ILE A 48 10.58 -3.51 -16.67
N GLU A 49 11.60 -4.33 -16.95
CA GLU A 49 11.95 -4.75 -18.30
C GLU A 49 10.92 -5.70 -18.92
N HIS A 50 10.07 -6.28 -18.10
CA HIS A 50 9.00 -7.18 -18.51
C HIS A 50 7.64 -6.49 -18.68
N ASP A 51 7.63 -5.16 -18.61
CA ASP A 51 6.41 -4.34 -18.64
C ASP A 51 5.39 -4.73 -17.55
N VAL A 52 5.89 -5.19 -16.39
CA VAL A 52 5.08 -5.45 -15.19
C VAL A 52 5.31 -4.32 -14.21
N ARG A 53 4.22 -3.71 -13.76
CA ARG A 53 4.23 -2.62 -12.77
C ARG A 53 3.73 -3.14 -11.45
N VAL A 54 4.38 -2.74 -10.35
CA VAL A 54 4.08 -3.26 -9.01
C VAL A 54 3.87 -2.10 -8.06
N PHE A 55 2.78 -2.12 -7.31
CA PHE A 55 2.39 -1.04 -6.41
C PHE A 55 2.14 -1.58 -5.00
N ALA A 56 2.47 -0.80 -3.98
CA ALA A 56 2.00 -1.02 -2.62
C ALA A 56 0.84 -0.04 -2.34
N LEU A 57 -0.33 -0.56 -1.98
CA LEU A 57 -1.52 0.24 -1.70
C LEU A 57 -1.92 0.11 -0.23
N GLY A 58 -1.88 1.21 0.52
CA GLY A 58 -2.52 1.36 1.81
C GLY A 58 -4.02 1.58 1.63
N PRO A 59 -4.89 0.64 2.02
CA PRO A 59 -6.33 0.75 1.75
C PRO A 59 -7.06 1.74 2.67
N GLY A 60 -6.39 2.22 3.73
CA GLY A 60 -7.03 2.95 4.81
C GLY A 60 -7.71 2.02 5.82
N LEU A 61 -8.43 2.60 6.77
CA LEU A 61 -9.18 1.86 7.77
C LEU A 61 -10.59 1.55 7.23
N ILE A 62 -10.87 0.26 7.03
CA ILE A 62 -12.15 -0.24 6.53
C ILE A 62 -12.72 -1.20 7.56
N HIS A 63 -14.01 -1.13 7.84
CA HIS A 63 -14.69 -1.99 8.80
C HIS A 63 -14.81 -3.42 8.28
N THR A 64 -13.67 -4.12 8.27
CA THR A 64 -13.52 -5.51 7.83
C THR A 64 -13.69 -6.50 8.99
N GLU A 65 -13.74 -7.80 8.69
CA GLU A 65 -13.79 -8.85 9.73
C GLU A 65 -12.56 -8.81 10.66
N ILE A 66 -11.39 -8.41 10.15
CA ILE A 66 -10.19 -8.22 10.99
C ILE A 66 -10.45 -7.16 12.06
N ILE A 67 -10.98 -6.00 11.68
CA ILE A 67 -11.30 -4.92 12.61
C ILE A 67 -12.39 -5.36 13.59
N ARG A 68 -13.47 -5.98 13.08
CA ARG A 68 -14.51 -6.54 13.96
C ARG A 68 -13.98 -7.57 14.95
N SER A 69 -12.98 -8.37 14.59
CA SER A 69 -12.35 -9.31 15.51
C SER A 69 -11.54 -8.60 16.60
N VAL A 70 -10.89 -7.49 16.28
CA VAL A 70 -10.21 -6.62 17.26
C VAL A 70 -11.21 -6.00 18.21
N GLU A 71 -12.29 -5.42 17.69
CA GLU A 71 -13.36 -4.76 18.48
C GLU A 71 -14.05 -5.73 19.45
N ARG A 72 -14.16 -7.03 19.09
CA ARG A 72 -14.70 -8.07 19.98
C ARG A 72 -13.72 -8.60 21.02
N SER A 73 -12.46 -8.19 20.97
CA SER A 73 -11.42 -8.66 21.88
C SER A 73 -11.10 -7.62 22.95
N ASP A 74 -11.49 -7.86 24.19
CA ASP A 74 -11.18 -6.96 25.32
C ASP A 74 -9.67 -6.74 25.45
N THR A 75 -8.86 -7.77 25.18
CA THR A 75 -7.41 -7.66 25.22
C THR A 75 -6.88 -6.74 24.12
N ALA A 76 -7.40 -6.84 22.89
CA ALA A 76 -6.99 -5.97 21.80
C ALA A 76 -7.48 -4.53 22.01
N MET A 77 -8.74 -4.35 22.43
CA MET A 77 -9.34 -3.04 22.67
C MET A 77 -8.63 -2.28 23.80
N ARG A 78 -8.12 -2.97 24.81
CA ARG A 78 -7.32 -2.34 25.87
C ARG A 78 -6.13 -1.52 25.33
N TRP A 79 -5.59 -1.88 24.15
CA TRP A 79 -4.42 -1.26 23.57
C TRP A 79 -4.71 -0.48 22.28
N MET A 80 -5.86 -0.70 21.67
CA MET A 80 -6.20 -0.13 20.38
C MET A 80 -7.36 0.85 20.40
N SER A 81 -8.11 0.97 21.51
CA SER A 81 -9.26 1.88 21.62
C SER A 81 -8.88 3.31 21.21
N ASP A 82 -7.88 3.89 21.87
CA ASP A 82 -7.48 5.28 21.65
C ASP A 82 -7.09 5.57 20.20
N VAL A 83 -6.63 4.54 19.49
CA VAL A 83 -6.24 4.65 18.07
C VAL A 83 -7.46 4.52 17.17
N LEU A 84 -8.34 3.58 17.47
CA LEU A 84 -9.56 3.37 16.69
C LEU A 84 -10.56 4.52 16.89
N ASP A 85 -10.67 5.06 18.08
CA ASP A 85 -11.57 6.18 18.43
C ASP A 85 -11.24 7.47 17.67
N GLY A 86 -9.97 7.66 17.28
CA GLY A 86 -9.52 8.81 16.51
C GLY A 86 -9.62 8.65 14.99
N LEU A 87 -10.02 7.49 14.50
CA LEU A 87 -10.00 7.16 13.07
C LEU A 87 -11.41 7.02 12.49
N SER A 88 -11.59 7.51 11.28
CA SER A 88 -12.83 7.32 10.51
C SER A 88 -12.70 6.12 9.57
N TYR A 89 -13.73 5.29 9.55
CA TYR A 89 -13.83 4.19 8.59
C TYR A 89 -14.14 4.72 7.20
N LEU A 90 -13.39 4.20 6.21
CA LEU A 90 -13.62 4.51 4.80
C LEU A 90 -14.62 3.52 4.20
N SER A 91 -15.37 3.99 3.18
CA SER A 91 -16.11 3.07 2.33
C SER A 91 -15.15 2.16 1.58
N PRO A 92 -15.46 0.84 1.44
CA PRO A 92 -14.67 -0.08 0.63
C PRO A 92 -14.50 0.35 -0.83
N ASP A 93 -15.36 1.20 -1.33
CA ASP A 93 -15.28 1.73 -2.71
C ASP A 93 -14.01 2.57 -2.92
N ILE A 94 -13.54 3.27 -1.87
CA ILE A 94 -12.36 4.13 -1.98
C ILE A 94 -11.11 3.33 -2.38
N PRO A 95 -10.67 2.30 -1.64
CA PRO A 95 -9.55 1.48 -2.07
C PRO A 95 -9.86 0.66 -3.33
N ALA A 96 -11.11 0.28 -3.59
CA ALA A 96 -11.48 -0.41 -4.83
C ALA A 96 -11.21 0.48 -6.06
N TRP A 97 -11.60 1.75 -6.02
CA TRP A 97 -11.28 2.72 -7.07
C TRP A 97 -9.78 2.96 -7.22
N ALA A 98 -9.03 3.03 -6.12
CA ALA A 98 -7.58 3.14 -6.17
C ALA A 98 -6.95 1.92 -6.89
N VAL A 99 -7.41 0.70 -6.60
CA VAL A 99 -6.97 -0.52 -7.31
C VAL A 99 -7.28 -0.42 -8.80
N VAL A 100 -8.49 -0.01 -9.18
CA VAL A 100 -8.88 0.16 -10.59
C VAL A 100 -7.98 1.20 -11.28
N TYR A 101 -7.69 2.32 -10.61
CA TYR A 101 -6.81 3.35 -11.15
C TYR A 101 -5.39 2.82 -11.37
N LEU A 102 -4.80 2.13 -10.37
CA LEU A 102 -3.47 1.53 -10.46
C LEU A 102 -3.42 0.45 -11.56
N ALA A 103 -4.48 -0.35 -11.70
CA ALA A 103 -4.57 -1.40 -12.73
C ALA A 103 -4.79 -0.87 -14.14
N SER A 104 -5.28 0.37 -14.30
CA SER A 104 -5.64 0.96 -15.60
C SER A 104 -4.43 1.35 -16.48
N GLY A 105 -3.21 1.35 -15.92
CA GLY A 105 -2.01 1.84 -16.58
C GLY A 105 -1.73 3.34 -16.42
N ARG A 106 -2.68 4.11 -15.90
CA ARG A 106 -2.52 5.56 -15.68
C ARG A 106 -1.46 5.89 -14.64
N ALA A 107 -1.20 4.97 -13.71
CA ALA A 107 -0.25 5.13 -12.63
C ALA A 107 1.09 4.41 -12.86
N ASP A 108 1.38 3.91 -14.05
CA ASP A 108 2.58 3.09 -14.33
C ASP A 108 3.89 3.77 -13.91
N ALA A 109 3.93 5.10 -13.97
CA ALA A 109 5.07 5.89 -13.53
C ALA A 109 5.35 5.83 -12.01
N LEU A 110 4.35 5.42 -11.21
CA LEU A 110 4.45 5.22 -9.75
C LEU A 110 4.82 3.78 -9.37
N SER A 111 5.23 2.93 -10.31
CA SER A 111 5.66 1.57 -10.02
C SER A 111 6.77 1.55 -8.96
N GLY A 112 6.67 0.64 -8.00
CA GLY A 112 7.56 0.54 -6.84
C GLY A 112 7.16 1.45 -5.67
N ARG A 113 6.17 2.32 -5.81
CA ARG A 113 5.78 3.26 -4.76
C ARG A 113 4.68 2.71 -3.84
N TRP A 114 4.72 3.16 -2.59
CA TRP A 114 3.67 2.96 -1.62
C TRP A 114 2.78 4.20 -1.59
N VAL A 115 1.53 4.03 -2.00
CA VAL A 115 0.50 5.07 -2.00
C VAL A 115 -0.66 4.65 -1.11
N ASP A 116 -1.40 5.61 -0.59
CA ASP A 116 -2.62 5.34 0.16
C ASP A 116 -3.87 5.56 -0.73
N SER A 117 -4.94 4.86 -0.43
CA SER A 117 -6.18 4.92 -1.23
C SER A 117 -6.86 6.29 -1.22
N VAL A 118 -6.51 7.13 -0.24
CA VAL A 118 -7.01 8.52 -0.10
C VAL A 118 -6.13 9.54 -0.80
N ASP A 119 -4.99 9.12 -1.37
CA ASP A 119 -4.14 10.02 -2.14
C ASP A 119 -4.81 10.39 -3.47
N ASP A 120 -4.59 11.60 -3.92
CA ASP A 120 -4.89 11.98 -5.31
C ASP A 120 -3.82 11.37 -6.23
N LEU A 121 -4.10 10.14 -6.70
CA LEU A 121 -3.17 9.39 -7.55
C LEU A 121 -2.87 10.13 -8.87
N GLY A 122 -3.81 10.93 -9.38
CA GLY A 122 -3.60 11.75 -10.58
C GLY A 122 -2.59 12.86 -10.32
N ALA A 123 -2.72 13.54 -9.18
CA ALA A 123 -1.75 14.56 -8.75
C ALA A 123 -0.37 13.96 -8.47
N LEU A 124 -0.29 12.75 -7.90
CA LEU A 124 0.98 12.05 -7.70
C LEU A 124 1.66 11.70 -9.04
N VAL A 125 0.90 11.21 -10.02
CA VAL A 125 1.43 10.96 -11.38
C VAL A 125 1.96 12.23 -12.00
N ALA A 126 1.27 13.37 -11.86
CA ALA A 126 1.73 14.65 -12.38
C ALA A 126 3.03 15.14 -11.72
N ARG A 127 3.36 14.65 -10.54
CA ARG A 127 4.58 15.00 -9.77
C ARG A 127 5.60 13.88 -9.72
N VAL A 128 5.55 12.94 -10.66
CA VAL A 128 6.39 11.73 -10.62
C VAL A 128 7.89 12.03 -10.64
N GLU A 129 8.33 13.06 -11.33
CA GLU A 129 9.75 13.44 -11.37
C GLU A 129 10.21 13.92 -9.97
N GLU A 130 9.44 14.77 -9.30
CA GLU A 130 9.75 15.16 -7.91
C GLU A 130 9.79 13.95 -6.97
N ILE A 131 8.84 13.01 -7.13
CA ILE A 131 8.77 11.79 -6.33
C ILE A 131 10.02 10.94 -6.53
N ARG A 132 10.53 10.85 -7.76
CA ARG A 132 11.75 10.11 -8.11
C ARG A 132 13.00 10.81 -7.56
N ASP A 133 13.14 12.09 -7.83
CA ASP A 133 14.32 12.89 -7.43
C ASP A 133 14.51 12.89 -5.92
N ARG A 134 13.41 12.92 -5.15
CA ARG A 134 13.42 12.93 -3.70
C ARG A 134 13.26 11.55 -3.08
N ASP A 135 13.16 10.49 -3.87
CA ASP A 135 12.91 9.10 -3.46
C ASP A 135 11.75 8.96 -2.45
N LEU A 136 10.62 9.63 -2.73
CA LEU A 136 9.44 9.63 -1.88
C LEU A 136 8.60 8.35 -2.04
N PHE A 137 7.71 8.11 -1.08
CA PHE A 137 6.76 6.99 -1.07
C PHE A 137 7.43 5.60 -1.05
N HIS A 138 8.53 5.50 -0.27
CA HIS A 138 9.24 4.26 0.03
C HIS A 138 9.51 4.10 1.53
N LEU A 139 9.83 2.87 1.94
CA LEU A 139 10.50 2.65 3.22
C LEU A 139 12.00 2.89 3.03
N ARG A 140 12.50 4.02 3.49
CA ARG A 140 13.91 4.39 3.38
C ARG A 140 14.51 4.75 4.75
N ARG A 141 15.80 4.46 4.91
CA ARG A 141 16.62 5.05 5.95
C ARG A 141 17.15 6.38 5.41
N PHE A 142 16.80 7.47 6.07
CA PHE A 142 17.42 8.76 5.80
C PHE A 142 18.75 8.82 6.54
N THR A 143 19.83 9.22 5.85
CA THR A 143 21.10 9.62 6.46
C THR A 143 21.10 11.13 6.55
N LEU A 144 21.46 11.65 7.75
CA LEU A 144 21.66 13.10 7.98
C LEU A 144 22.92 13.56 7.26
#